data_5cd10c7cb9667ccfce12465ec2f84b49
#
_entry.id   5cd10c7cb9667ccfce12465ec2f84b49
#
_cell.length_a   1.000
_cell.length_b   1.000
_cell.length_c   1.000
_cell.angle_alpha   90.00
_cell.angle_beta   90.00
_cell.angle_gamma   90.00
#
_symmetry.space_group_name_H-M   'P 1'
#
loop_
_entity.id
_entity.type
_entity.pdbx_description
1 polymer ?
#
loop_
_entity_poly.entity_id
_entity_poly.type
_entity_poly.pdbx_seq_one_letter_code
_entity_poly.pdbx_strand_id
1 'polypeptide(L)'
;MRALPASFRPYGWAPSTDEIARLAGLDPVEVLRFDGNVPPEPPTSARPGAIAQRLAVVNEYPHGGYGSLVPAIARYAGVEPENVVLGAGADDLIFLVARAFAGPGDEVAVDPQPTYPLFAIAAGVAGAEAGDTAPALTFSCRPNNPTGDLPDLPAARPLAVDEAYFEYGSESAVGLLDDGVVVIRTFSKAFGLAGARIGYALAAPDVAAELRARQHPAPVSTLSAELAVAALADPPDVAPVLEERERVAEALRALGLAPLPSWTNFLFVPVDGARDLAARLLARGLAVRQFDDGIRLSVRDQADDDLLLEALARELDRPSPVPPGGGRRARLVRATAETRIRVRLALDGTGRVSVSTGAGLYDHFLEQLAFHGGLDLLVSGAGDLETGEHHTAEDAALALGAALDRALGDRRGIARYGSAEVPMDDALARATVDLGGRPWSEIRLSTEPGLAAHVLGSLAQAGRLALHVEATGHDPHHVAEAAFKATGRALRAALAPEGAGVPSTKGLL
;
A
#
# COMPACT_ATOMS: atom_id res chain seq x y z
N MET A 1 9.61 -10.04 -39.81
CA MET A 1 9.18 -9.24 -38.63
C MET A 1 9.02 -7.78 -39.08
N ARG A 2 7.92 -7.13 -38.80
CA ARG A 2 7.79 -5.69 -39.11
C ARG A 2 8.77 -4.89 -38.25
N ALA A 3 9.42 -3.90 -38.85
CA ALA A 3 10.26 -2.96 -38.12
C ALA A 3 9.40 -2.02 -37.28
N LEU A 4 9.85 -1.73 -36.08
CA LEU A 4 9.26 -0.69 -35.25
C LEU A 4 9.70 0.69 -35.78
N PRO A 5 8.93 1.76 -35.52
CA PRO A 5 9.32 3.12 -35.89
C PRO A 5 10.70 3.49 -35.35
N ALA A 6 11.48 4.28 -36.10
CA ALA A 6 12.81 4.70 -35.67
C ALA A 6 12.83 5.49 -34.34
N SER A 7 11.71 6.14 -34.01
CA SER A 7 11.48 6.87 -32.78
C SER A 7 11.05 5.99 -31.60
N PHE A 8 10.75 4.71 -31.86
CA PHE A 8 10.30 3.78 -30.82
C PHE A 8 11.32 3.65 -29.68
N ARG A 9 10.87 3.76 -28.47
CA ARG A 9 11.66 3.49 -27.24
C ARG A 9 10.92 2.47 -26.41
N PRO A 10 11.55 1.37 -26.00
CA PRO A 10 10.93 0.38 -25.11
C PRO A 10 10.67 0.98 -23.72
N TYR A 11 9.70 0.41 -23.03
CA TYR A 11 9.42 0.79 -21.64
C TYR A 11 10.63 0.49 -20.74
N GLY A 12 11.06 1.50 -19.98
CA GLY A 12 12.15 1.36 -19.00
C GLY A 12 11.61 0.96 -17.63
N TRP A 13 12.01 -0.21 -17.14
CA TRP A 13 11.67 -0.65 -15.79
C TRP A 13 12.42 0.16 -14.74
N ALA A 14 11.74 0.45 -13.63
CA ALA A 14 12.42 0.93 -12.42
C ALA A 14 13.25 -0.21 -11.81
N PRO A 15 14.36 0.10 -11.12
CA PRO A 15 15.14 -0.91 -10.40
C PRO A 15 14.27 -1.67 -9.40
N SER A 16 14.59 -2.95 -9.19
CA SER A 16 13.92 -3.74 -8.13
C SER A 16 14.30 -3.25 -6.74
N THR A 17 13.51 -3.61 -5.73
CA THR A 17 13.81 -3.29 -4.33
C THR A 17 15.17 -3.84 -3.91
N ASP A 18 15.51 -5.06 -4.34
CA ASP A 18 16.80 -5.69 -4.05
C ASP A 18 17.98 -4.99 -4.75
N GLU A 19 17.79 -4.49 -5.97
CA GLU A 19 18.79 -3.68 -6.66
C GLU A 19 19.04 -2.34 -5.95
N ILE A 20 17.97 -1.67 -5.52
CA ILE A 20 18.06 -0.42 -4.76
C ILE A 20 18.77 -0.66 -3.43
N ALA A 21 18.39 -1.69 -2.69
CA ALA A 21 19.00 -2.07 -1.42
C ALA A 21 20.50 -2.30 -1.56
N ARG A 22 20.89 -3.09 -2.57
CA ARG A 22 22.31 -3.37 -2.86
C ARG A 22 23.09 -2.10 -3.21
N LEU A 23 22.51 -1.19 -4.00
CA LEU A 23 23.15 0.09 -4.37
C LEU A 23 23.29 1.03 -3.18
N ALA A 24 22.31 1.01 -2.26
CA ALA A 24 22.31 1.85 -1.07
C ALA A 24 23.07 1.24 0.13
N GLY A 25 23.46 -0.04 0.04
CA GLY A 25 24.08 -0.76 1.17
C GLY A 25 23.10 -1.01 2.33
N LEU A 26 21.82 -1.19 2.02
CA LEU A 26 20.72 -1.37 2.97
C LEU A 26 20.14 -2.79 2.88
N ASP A 27 19.36 -3.19 3.89
CA ASP A 27 18.45 -4.33 3.76
C ASP A 27 17.29 -3.95 2.80
N PRO A 28 16.84 -4.86 1.89
CA PRO A 28 15.70 -4.60 1.03
C PRO A 28 14.44 -4.08 1.74
N VAL A 29 14.27 -4.39 3.00
CA VAL A 29 13.17 -3.93 3.84
C VAL A 29 13.24 -2.44 4.20
N GLU A 30 14.44 -1.88 4.22
CA GLU A 30 14.66 -0.46 4.53
C GLU A 30 14.35 0.44 3.32
N VAL A 31 14.18 -0.15 2.14
CA VAL A 31 13.86 0.58 0.91
C VAL A 31 12.39 0.97 0.88
N LEU A 32 12.13 2.27 0.73
CA LEU A 32 10.80 2.85 0.56
C LEU A 32 10.56 3.22 -0.90
N ARG A 33 9.47 2.70 -1.48
CA ARG A 33 9.10 2.86 -2.89
C ARG A 33 8.07 4.00 -3.04
N PHE A 34 8.55 5.21 -3.32
CA PHE A 34 7.73 6.37 -3.67
C PHE A 34 7.57 6.56 -5.19
N ASP A 35 8.09 5.63 -5.97
CA ASP A 35 8.14 5.69 -7.43
C ASP A 35 7.00 4.93 -8.13
N GLY A 36 6.25 4.07 -7.41
CA GLY A 36 5.31 3.11 -7.97
C GLY A 36 3.85 3.56 -8.05
N ASN A 37 3.45 4.59 -7.32
CA ASN A 37 2.06 5.06 -7.20
C ASN A 37 1.10 3.91 -6.82
N VAL A 38 1.50 3.09 -5.86
CA VAL A 38 0.69 2.00 -5.32
C VAL A 38 0.62 2.14 -3.80
N PRO A 39 -0.48 1.70 -3.17
CA PRO A 39 -0.57 1.67 -1.72
C PRO A 39 0.62 0.90 -1.10
N PRO A 40 1.06 1.30 0.10
CA PRO A 40 2.18 0.64 0.76
C PRO A 40 1.90 -0.82 1.13
N GLU A 41 0.64 -1.18 1.29
CA GLU A 41 0.22 -2.52 1.71
C GLU A 41 -0.82 -3.11 0.74
N PRO A 42 -0.89 -4.46 0.64
CA PRO A 42 -1.92 -5.12 -0.13
C PRO A 42 -3.30 -4.93 0.51
N PRO A 43 -4.38 -4.95 -0.27
CA PRO A 43 -5.74 -4.85 0.24
C PRO A 43 -6.12 -6.08 1.08
N THR A 44 -7.16 -5.92 1.91
CA THR A 44 -7.72 -6.99 2.74
C THR A 44 -8.07 -8.25 1.93
N SER A 45 -8.56 -8.07 0.69
CA SER A 45 -8.88 -9.16 -0.23
C SER A 45 -7.68 -10.01 -0.66
N ALA A 46 -6.46 -9.51 -0.51
CA ALA A 46 -5.20 -10.18 -0.86
C ALA A 46 -4.43 -10.70 0.37
N ARG A 47 -5.06 -10.77 1.55
CA ARG A 47 -4.44 -11.38 2.74
C ARG A 47 -4.25 -12.89 2.55
N PRO A 48 -3.23 -13.51 3.19
CA PRO A 48 -2.89 -14.93 2.98
C PRO A 48 -4.07 -15.89 3.12
N GLY A 49 -4.89 -15.77 4.16
CA GLY A 49 -6.06 -16.63 4.38
C GLY A 49 -7.14 -16.49 3.29
N ALA A 50 -7.34 -15.29 2.76
CA ALA A 50 -8.28 -15.05 1.68
C ALA A 50 -7.74 -15.58 0.33
N ILE A 51 -6.44 -15.52 0.09
CA ILE A 51 -5.80 -16.07 -1.12
C ILE A 51 -5.81 -17.61 -1.09
N ALA A 52 -5.57 -18.23 0.06
CA ALA A 52 -5.53 -19.69 0.17
C ALA A 52 -6.83 -20.35 -0.35
N GLN A 53 -8.00 -19.78 -0.02
CA GLN A 53 -9.29 -20.26 -0.53
C GLN A 53 -9.40 -20.15 -2.06
N ARG A 54 -8.84 -19.08 -2.65
CA ARG A 54 -8.89 -18.81 -4.08
C ARG A 54 -7.94 -19.69 -4.88
N LEU A 55 -6.85 -20.14 -4.26
CA LEU A 55 -5.91 -21.09 -4.89
C LEU A 55 -6.55 -22.45 -5.18
N ALA A 56 -7.65 -22.81 -4.52
CA ALA A 56 -8.35 -24.06 -4.77
C ALA A 56 -8.87 -24.22 -6.22
N VAL A 57 -9.05 -23.11 -6.94
CA VAL A 57 -9.57 -23.10 -8.33
C VAL A 57 -8.53 -22.60 -9.35
N VAL A 58 -7.26 -22.51 -8.97
CA VAL A 58 -6.18 -21.99 -9.85
C VAL A 58 -5.93 -22.85 -11.11
N ASN A 59 -6.32 -24.12 -11.08
CA ASN A 59 -6.25 -25.05 -12.19
C ASN A 59 -7.39 -24.89 -13.20
N GLU A 60 -8.37 -24.02 -12.95
CA GLU A 60 -9.54 -23.83 -13.78
C GLU A 60 -9.43 -22.54 -14.60
N TYR A 61 -9.88 -22.59 -15.86
CA TYR A 61 -10.10 -21.38 -16.64
C TYR A 61 -11.28 -20.59 -16.06
N PRO A 62 -11.31 -19.24 -16.24
CA PRO A 62 -12.45 -18.45 -15.80
C PRO A 62 -13.72 -18.90 -16.54
N HIS A 63 -14.61 -19.59 -15.82
CA HIS A 63 -15.85 -20.13 -16.37
C HIS A 63 -16.89 -19.04 -16.62
N GLY A 64 -17.76 -19.25 -17.63
CA GLY A 64 -18.89 -18.38 -17.94
C GLY A 64 -18.51 -16.97 -18.36
N GLY A 65 -17.31 -16.73 -18.89
CA GLY A 65 -16.91 -15.42 -19.40
C GLY A 65 -16.81 -14.35 -18.29
N TYR A 66 -16.28 -14.71 -17.13
CA TYR A 66 -16.17 -13.82 -15.95
C TYR A 66 -17.52 -13.38 -15.37
N GLY A 67 -18.46 -14.31 -15.29
CA GLY A 67 -19.85 -14.06 -14.90
C GLY A 67 -20.07 -13.34 -13.56
N SER A 68 -19.11 -13.39 -12.62
CA SER A 68 -19.14 -12.62 -11.36
C SER A 68 -18.48 -11.24 -11.51
N LEU A 69 -17.35 -11.15 -12.23
CA LEU A 69 -16.55 -9.95 -12.30
C LEU A 69 -17.17 -8.86 -13.18
N VAL A 70 -17.63 -9.21 -14.39
CA VAL A 70 -18.21 -8.25 -15.32
C VAL A 70 -19.43 -7.53 -14.74
N PRO A 71 -20.42 -8.22 -14.12
CA PRO A 71 -21.52 -7.54 -13.44
C PRO A 71 -21.09 -6.70 -12.21
N ALA A 72 -20.03 -7.11 -11.51
CA ALA A 72 -19.51 -6.34 -10.38
C ALA A 72 -18.89 -5.03 -10.85
N ILE A 73 -18.08 -5.06 -11.92
CA ILE A 73 -17.51 -3.85 -12.54
C ILE A 73 -18.63 -2.95 -13.10
N ALA A 74 -19.61 -3.51 -13.80
CA ALA A 74 -20.74 -2.77 -14.38
C ALA A 74 -21.49 -1.97 -13.28
N ARG A 75 -21.80 -2.61 -12.15
CA ARG A 75 -22.43 -1.94 -11.00
C ARG A 75 -21.52 -0.84 -10.41
N TYR A 76 -20.24 -1.13 -10.24
CA TYR A 76 -19.27 -0.16 -9.70
C TYR A 76 -19.12 1.06 -10.59
N ALA A 77 -19.09 0.85 -11.91
CA ALA A 77 -18.93 1.92 -12.90
C ALA A 77 -20.25 2.62 -13.29
N GLY A 78 -21.42 2.07 -12.92
CA GLY A 78 -22.72 2.61 -13.28
C GLY A 78 -23.08 2.42 -14.76
N VAL A 79 -22.68 1.27 -15.34
CA VAL A 79 -22.92 0.93 -16.75
C VAL A 79 -23.53 -0.48 -16.87
N GLU A 80 -23.87 -0.89 -18.09
CA GLU A 80 -24.34 -2.26 -18.36
C GLU A 80 -23.16 -3.22 -18.61
N PRO A 81 -23.32 -4.54 -18.35
CA PRO A 81 -22.27 -5.54 -18.56
C PRO A 81 -21.69 -5.54 -19.98
N GLU A 82 -22.49 -5.19 -20.98
CA GLU A 82 -22.12 -5.12 -22.40
C GLU A 82 -21.06 -4.02 -22.68
N ASN A 83 -20.98 -3.00 -21.83
CA ASN A 83 -19.99 -1.94 -21.94
C ASN A 83 -18.58 -2.37 -21.47
N VAL A 84 -18.47 -3.48 -20.73
CA VAL A 84 -17.23 -3.85 -20.02
C VAL A 84 -16.31 -4.71 -20.88
N VAL A 85 -15.03 -4.33 -20.95
CA VAL A 85 -13.94 -5.10 -21.56
C VAL A 85 -12.85 -5.33 -20.51
N LEU A 86 -12.51 -6.58 -20.21
CA LEU A 86 -11.46 -6.90 -19.22
C LEU A 86 -10.08 -6.88 -19.87
N GLY A 87 -9.02 -6.68 -19.06
CA GLY A 87 -7.64 -6.78 -19.54
C GLY A 87 -6.64 -7.03 -18.42
N ALA A 88 -5.45 -7.46 -18.78
CA ALA A 88 -4.33 -7.71 -17.86
C ALA A 88 -3.72 -6.39 -17.34
N GLY A 89 -4.53 -5.55 -16.70
CA GLY A 89 -4.23 -4.18 -16.29
C GLY A 89 -4.54 -3.16 -17.38
N ALA A 90 -4.47 -1.87 -17.03
CA ALA A 90 -4.67 -0.80 -18.01
C ALA A 90 -3.69 -0.87 -19.19
N ASP A 91 -2.46 -1.32 -18.94
CA ASP A 91 -1.43 -1.44 -19.98
C ASP A 91 -1.88 -2.33 -21.15
N ASP A 92 -2.45 -3.51 -20.86
CA ASP A 92 -2.99 -4.42 -21.90
C ASP A 92 -4.13 -3.77 -22.69
N LEU A 93 -5.01 -3.04 -22.00
CA LEU A 93 -6.13 -2.33 -22.61
C LEU A 93 -5.68 -1.16 -23.48
N ILE A 94 -4.64 -0.43 -23.08
CA ILE A 94 -4.01 0.62 -23.90
C ILE A 94 -3.49 0.02 -25.22
N PHE A 95 -2.79 -1.12 -25.16
CA PHE A 95 -2.33 -1.82 -26.36
C PHE A 95 -3.49 -2.35 -27.21
N LEU A 96 -4.53 -2.87 -26.57
CA LEU A 96 -5.73 -3.36 -27.27
C LEU A 96 -6.42 -2.21 -28.04
N VAL A 97 -6.68 -1.09 -27.36
CA VAL A 97 -7.33 0.09 -27.95
C VAL A 97 -6.47 0.66 -29.07
N ALA A 98 -5.16 0.83 -28.86
CA ALA A 98 -4.27 1.32 -29.93
C ALA A 98 -4.38 0.46 -31.20
N ARG A 99 -4.31 -0.88 -31.06
CA ARG A 99 -4.39 -1.82 -32.20
C ARG A 99 -5.80 -1.93 -32.81
N ALA A 100 -6.85 -1.57 -32.06
CA ALA A 100 -8.21 -1.61 -32.55
C ALA A 100 -8.55 -0.40 -33.41
N PHE A 101 -7.98 0.76 -33.08
CA PHE A 101 -8.32 2.02 -33.74
C PHE A 101 -7.25 2.53 -34.71
N ALA A 102 -5.98 2.09 -34.58
CA ALA A 102 -4.89 2.62 -35.38
C ALA A 102 -3.99 1.50 -35.92
N GLY A 103 -3.34 1.77 -37.04
CA GLY A 103 -2.43 0.88 -37.75
C GLY A 103 -1.42 1.66 -38.61
N PRO A 104 -0.71 0.95 -39.53
CA PRO A 104 0.30 1.58 -40.37
C PRO A 104 -0.30 2.67 -41.28
N GLY A 105 0.27 3.88 -41.21
CA GLY A 105 -0.16 5.06 -41.94
C GLY A 105 -1.15 5.95 -41.19
N ASP A 106 -1.57 5.52 -39.99
CA ASP A 106 -2.42 6.34 -39.15
C ASP A 106 -1.57 7.16 -38.16
N GLU A 107 -2.15 8.27 -37.69
CA GLU A 107 -1.62 9.07 -36.57
C GLU A 107 -2.36 8.75 -35.28
N VAL A 108 -1.63 8.81 -34.17
CA VAL A 108 -2.19 8.75 -32.79
C VAL A 108 -1.76 9.99 -32.03
N ALA A 109 -2.73 10.75 -31.54
CA ALA A 109 -2.48 11.90 -30.66
C ALA A 109 -2.41 11.46 -29.20
N VAL A 110 -1.61 12.18 -28.42
CA VAL A 110 -1.51 12.00 -26.97
C VAL A 110 -1.52 13.37 -26.30
N ASP A 111 -2.55 13.63 -25.52
CA ASP A 111 -2.79 14.93 -24.87
C ASP A 111 -3.34 14.71 -23.44
N PRO A 112 -2.77 15.36 -22.39
CA PRO A 112 -1.67 16.33 -22.43
C PRO A 112 -0.28 15.72 -22.58
N GLN A 113 0.72 16.61 -22.71
CA GLN A 113 2.14 16.26 -22.60
C GLN A 113 2.81 17.13 -21.50
N PRO A 114 3.73 16.59 -20.67
CA PRO A 114 4.14 15.18 -20.63
C PRO A 114 3.07 14.28 -20.00
N THR A 115 3.03 13.01 -20.41
CA THR A 115 2.09 12.04 -19.86
C THR A 115 2.68 10.62 -19.80
N TYR A 116 1.83 9.63 -19.53
CA TYR A 116 2.24 8.24 -19.41
C TYR A 116 2.81 7.71 -20.76
N PRO A 117 4.07 7.28 -20.78
CA PRO A 117 4.78 6.98 -22.03
C PRO A 117 4.22 5.78 -22.80
N LEU A 118 3.38 4.96 -22.17
CA LEU A 118 2.85 3.75 -22.78
C LEU A 118 1.91 4.05 -23.96
N PHE A 119 1.27 5.20 -24.00
CA PHE A 119 0.40 5.59 -25.11
C PHE A 119 1.19 5.67 -26.43
N ALA A 120 2.32 6.38 -26.41
CA ALA A 120 3.21 6.47 -27.57
C ALA A 120 3.83 5.11 -27.93
N ILE A 121 4.16 4.30 -26.92
CA ILE A 121 4.67 2.94 -27.13
C ILE A 121 3.61 2.07 -27.82
N ALA A 122 2.37 2.11 -27.35
CA ALA A 122 1.27 1.32 -27.89
C ALA A 122 0.93 1.73 -29.32
N ALA A 123 0.91 3.04 -29.62
CA ALA A 123 0.78 3.57 -30.96
C ALA A 123 1.88 3.01 -31.90
N GLY A 124 3.14 3.11 -31.48
CA GLY A 124 4.26 2.56 -32.25
C GLY A 124 4.19 1.05 -32.48
N VAL A 125 3.71 0.27 -31.50
CA VAL A 125 3.49 -1.18 -31.64
C VAL A 125 2.32 -1.48 -32.59
N ALA A 126 1.29 -0.64 -32.64
CA ALA A 126 0.22 -0.74 -33.64
C ALA A 126 0.71 -0.40 -35.05
N GLY A 127 1.88 0.25 -35.17
CA GLY A 127 2.47 0.69 -36.44
C GLY A 127 2.07 2.11 -36.81
N ALA A 128 1.38 2.82 -35.93
CA ALA A 128 0.98 4.22 -36.12
C ALA A 128 2.12 5.17 -35.70
N GLU A 129 2.05 6.40 -36.22
CA GLU A 129 2.99 7.46 -35.85
C GLU A 129 2.35 8.42 -34.85
N ALA A 130 3.19 9.13 -34.09
CA ALA A 130 2.70 10.21 -33.23
C ALA A 130 2.33 11.42 -34.08
N GLY A 131 1.10 11.91 -33.96
CA GLY A 131 0.62 13.05 -34.70
C GLY A 131 -0.77 13.48 -34.25
N ASP A 132 -1.11 14.75 -34.48
CA ASP A 132 -2.36 15.38 -34.06
C ASP A 132 -3.14 16.05 -35.19
N THR A 133 -2.65 15.90 -36.43
CA THR A 133 -3.28 16.56 -37.59
C THR A 133 -4.62 15.92 -37.97
N ALA A 134 -4.64 14.59 -38.03
CA ALA A 134 -5.85 13.80 -38.28
C ALA A 134 -5.78 12.45 -37.55
N PRO A 135 -5.75 12.44 -36.19
CA PRO A 135 -5.52 11.24 -35.44
C PRO A 135 -6.66 10.24 -35.59
N ALA A 136 -6.31 8.98 -35.88
CA ALA A 136 -7.23 7.85 -35.83
C ALA A 136 -7.69 7.54 -34.41
N LEU A 137 -6.87 7.93 -33.41
CA LEU A 137 -7.15 7.79 -31.99
C LEU A 137 -6.41 8.90 -31.22
N THR A 138 -7.07 9.44 -30.19
CA THR A 138 -6.44 10.31 -29.20
C THR A 138 -6.41 9.58 -27.85
N PHE A 139 -5.25 9.55 -27.16
CA PHE A 139 -5.15 9.14 -25.77
C PHE A 139 -5.10 10.37 -24.86
N SER A 140 -5.81 10.30 -23.74
CA SER A 140 -5.74 11.29 -22.66
C SER A 140 -5.62 10.59 -21.30
N CYS A 141 -4.72 11.06 -20.43
CA CYS A 141 -4.58 10.56 -19.07
C CYS A 141 -5.23 11.56 -18.10
N ARG A 142 -6.30 11.16 -17.42
CA ARG A 142 -7.09 12.06 -16.59
C ARG A 142 -7.62 11.36 -15.31
N PRO A 143 -7.03 11.65 -14.14
CA PRO A 143 -5.92 12.56 -13.84
C PRO A 143 -4.60 12.17 -14.48
N ASN A 144 -3.78 13.17 -14.83
CA ASN A 144 -2.56 12.96 -15.61
C ASN A 144 -1.41 12.39 -14.76
N ASN A 145 -0.64 11.56 -15.36
CA ASN A 145 0.63 11.04 -14.83
C ASN A 145 1.76 11.44 -15.80
N PRO A 146 2.75 12.31 -15.40
CA PRO A 146 3.24 12.43 -14.03
C PRO A 146 2.78 13.65 -13.22
N THR A 147 2.07 14.60 -13.80
CA THR A 147 1.81 15.91 -13.20
C THR A 147 0.77 15.90 -12.08
N GLY A 148 -0.16 14.96 -12.11
CA GLY A 148 -1.25 14.82 -11.12
C GLY A 148 -2.46 15.71 -11.37
N ASP A 149 -2.39 16.61 -12.35
CA ASP A 149 -3.47 17.55 -12.70
C ASP A 149 -4.66 16.87 -13.40
N LEU A 150 -5.72 17.62 -13.54
CA LEU A 150 -6.97 17.18 -14.17
C LEU A 150 -7.21 17.99 -15.47
N PRO A 151 -6.58 17.59 -16.60
CA PRO A 151 -6.71 18.32 -17.86
C PRO A 151 -8.15 18.25 -18.40
N ASP A 152 -8.52 19.23 -19.23
CA ASP A 152 -9.74 19.17 -20.01
C ASP A 152 -9.69 17.99 -20.99
N LEU A 153 -10.86 17.38 -21.25
CA LEU A 153 -10.92 16.29 -22.21
C LEU A 153 -10.77 16.82 -23.65
N PRO A 154 -9.88 16.21 -24.47
CA PRO A 154 -9.81 16.54 -25.90
C PRO A 154 -11.16 16.40 -26.61
N ALA A 155 -11.45 17.30 -27.56
CA ALA A 155 -12.66 17.23 -28.36
C ALA A 155 -12.58 16.16 -29.47
N ALA A 156 -11.38 15.73 -29.83
CA ALA A 156 -11.14 14.73 -30.90
C ALA A 156 -11.78 13.39 -30.55
N ARG A 157 -12.28 12.71 -31.57
CA ARG A 157 -12.85 11.35 -31.45
C ARG A 157 -12.32 10.46 -32.58
N PRO A 158 -12.06 9.17 -32.33
CA PRO A 158 -12.19 8.43 -31.08
C PRO A 158 -11.21 8.92 -29.98
N LEU A 159 -11.66 8.87 -28.71
CA LEU A 159 -10.87 9.28 -27.56
C LEU A 159 -10.76 8.12 -26.54
N ALA A 160 -9.56 7.76 -26.14
CA ALA A 160 -9.31 6.84 -25.02
C ALA A 160 -8.83 7.63 -23.80
N VAL A 161 -9.60 7.57 -22.72
CA VAL A 161 -9.30 8.25 -21.46
C VAL A 161 -8.78 7.23 -20.44
N ASP A 162 -7.54 7.37 -20.03
CA ASP A 162 -6.96 6.60 -18.93
C ASP A 162 -7.33 7.25 -17.61
N GLU A 163 -8.24 6.60 -16.89
CA GLU A 163 -8.73 6.98 -15.57
C GLU A 163 -8.11 6.13 -14.46
N ALA A 164 -6.83 5.76 -14.56
CA ALA A 164 -6.15 4.92 -13.58
C ALA A 164 -6.14 5.51 -12.15
N TYR A 165 -6.40 6.80 -12.01
CA TYR A 165 -6.43 7.50 -10.71
C TYR A 165 -7.83 8.09 -10.39
N PHE A 166 -8.86 7.66 -11.09
CA PHE A 166 -10.23 8.16 -10.97
C PHE A 166 -10.75 8.15 -9.51
N GLU A 167 -10.45 7.12 -8.74
CA GLU A 167 -10.93 6.95 -7.37
C GLU A 167 -10.45 8.07 -6.41
N TYR A 168 -9.41 8.80 -6.78
CA TYR A 168 -8.86 9.90 -5.96
C TYR A 168 -9.56 11.25 -6.16
N GLY A 169 -10.75 11.26 -6.78
CA GLY A 169 -11.64 12.42 -6.80
C GLY A 169 -11.74 13.14 -8.14
N SER A 170 -11.55 12.43 -9.27
CA SER A 170 -11.80 13.01 -10.58
C SER A 170 -13.23 12.74 -11.07
N GLU A 171 -13.71 13.62 -11.97
CA GLU A 171 -14.90 13.36 -12.75
C GLU A 171 -14.59 12.32 -13.83
N SER A 172 -15.51 11.38 -14.05
CA SER A 172 -15.36 10.33 -15.03
C SER A 172 -15.89 10.73 -16.41
N ALA A 173 -15.25 10.25 -17.45
CA ALA A 173 -15.72 10.34 -18.84
C ALA A 173 -16.75 9.24 -19.21
N VAL A 174 -17.22 8.41 -18.29
CA VAL A 174 -18.19 7.33 -18.53
C VAL A 174 -19.49 7.85 -19.17
N GLY A 175 -19.92 9.07 -18.86
CA GLY A 175 -21.09 9.67 -19.50
C GLY A 175 -20.95 9.96 -21.01
N LEU A 176 -19.75 9.76 -21.60
CA LEU A 176 -19.44 10.06 -22.99
C LEU A 176 -19.18 8.79 -23.84
N LEU A 177 -19.50 7.60 -23.35
CA LEU A 177 -19.23 6.34 -24.06
C LEU A 177 -19.89 6.31 -25.44
N ASP A 178 -21.12 6.81 -25.55
CA ASP A 178 -21.88 6.88 -26.83
C ASP A 178 -21.32 7.96 -27.78
N ASP A 179 -20.47 8.86 -27.28
CA ASP A 179 -19.81 9.91 -28.06
C ASP A 179 -18.42 9.49 -28.57
N GLY A 180 -18.14 8.18 -28.65
CA GLY A 180 -16.87 7.63 -29.14
C GLY A 180 -15.72 7.73 -28.15
N VAL A 181 -16.03 7.68 -26.86
CA VAL A 181 -15.04 7.62 -25.77
C VAL A 181 -14.88 6.19 -25.27
N VAL A 182 -13.64 5.77 -25.05
CA VAL A 182 -13.27 4.54 -24.34
C VAL A 182 -12.61 4.96 -23.03
N VAL A 183 -13.16 4.54 -21.89
CA VAL A 183 -12.58 4.79 -20.56
C VAL A 183 -11.77 3.57 -20.12
N ILE A 184 -10.54 3.77 -19.69
CA ILE A 184 -9.65 2.69 -19.20
C ILE A 184 -9.41 2.88 -17.70
N ARG A 185 -9.63 1.83 -16.91
CA ARG A 185 -9.43 1.82 -15.46
C ARG A 185 -8.62 0.61 -15.01
N THR A 186 -8.09 0.67 -13.80
CA THR A 186 -7.20 -0.37 -13.26
C THR A 186 -7.47 -0.64 -11.79
N PHE A 187 -7.25 -1.88 -11.36
CA PHE A 187 -7.18 -2.23 -9.93
C PHE A 187 -5.78 -2.01 -9.32
N SER A 188 -4.82 -1.51 -10.11
CA SER A 188 -3.42 -1.35 -9.68
C SER A 188 -3.19 -0.21 -8.70
N LYS A 189 -4.08 0.80 -8.64
CA LYS A 189 -3.88 2.04 -7.88
C LYS A 189 -4.68 2.03 -6.59
N ALA A 190 -5.86 2.61 -6.54
CA ALA A 190 -6.67 2.69 -5.32
C ALA A 190 -6.94 1.31 -4.70
N PHE A 191 -7.23 0.31 -5.50
CA PHE A 191 -7.48 -1.06 -5.05
C PHE A 191 -6.23 -1.84 -4.60
N GLY A 192 -5.00 -1.34 -4.82
CA GLY A 192 -3.77 -1.96 -4.36
C GLY A 192 -3.42 -3.31 -5.00
N LEU A 193 -4.01 -3.66 -6.15
CA LEU A 193 -3.85 -4.94 -6.84
C LEU A 193 -2.89 -4.86 -8.04
N ALA A 194 -1.85 -4.02 -7.98
CA ALA A 194 -0.90 -3.85 -9.09
C ALA A 194 -0.25 -5.17 -9.53
N GLY A 195 0.06 -6.07 -8.59
CA GLY A 195 0.63 -7.39 -8.88
C GLY A 195 -0.35 -8.39 -9.46
N ALA A 196 -1.66 -8.21 -9.27
CA ALA A 196 -2.70 -9.07 -9.82
C ALA A 196 -2.92 -8.87 -11.33
N ARG A 197 -2.37 -7.78 -11.90
CA ARG A 197 -2.49 -7.47 -13.33
C ARG A 197 -3.93 -7.53 -13.83
N ILE A 198 -4.79 -6.65 -13.32
CA ILE A 198 -6.20 -6.57 -13.72
C ILE A 198 -6.65 -5.12 -13.91
N GLY A 199 -7.43 -4.91 -14.97
CA GLY A 199 -8.07 -3.66 -15.31
C GLY A 199 -9.27 -3.90 -16.21
N TYR A 200 -9.95 -2.84 -16.57
CA TYR A 200 -11.10 -2.89 -17.47
C TYR A 200 -11.21 -1.61 -18.30
N ALA A 201 -11.77 -1.77 -19.49
CA ALA A 201 -12.22 -0.63 -20.29
C ALA A 201 -13.74 -0.61 -20.35
N LEU A 202 -14.28 0.59 -20.52
CA LEU A 202 -15.70 0.86 -20.70
C LEU A 202 -15.88 1.57 -22.04
N ALA A 203 -16.81 1.10 -22.86
CA ALA A 203 -17.09 1.66 -24.16
C ALA A 203 -18.57 1.45 -24.54
N ALA A 204 -19.06 2.11 -25.59
CA ALA A 204 -20.34 1.78 -26.17
C ALA A 204 -20.42 0.29 -26.51
N PRO A 205 -21.60 -0.38 -26.42
CA PRO A 205 -21.72 -1.84 -26.52
C PRO A 205 -21.12 -2.43 -27.81
N ASP A 206 -21.26 -1.75 -28.94
CA ASP A 206 -20.70 -2.15 -30.23
C ASP A 206 -19.17 -2.05 -30.25
N VAL A 207 -18.59 -0.96 -29.72
CA VAL A 207 -17.14 -0.78 -29.56
C VAL A 207 -16.57 -1.81 -28.58
N ALA A 208 -17.24 -2.03 -27.46
CA ALA A 208 -16.84 -3.04 -26.49
C ALA A 208 -16.86 -4.46 -27.09
N ALA A 209 -17.85 -4.80 -27.92
CA ALA A 209 -17.91 -6.07 -28.61
C ALA A 209 -16.73 -6.25 -29.59
N GLU A 210 -16.38 -5.21 -30.34
CA GLU A 210 -15.24 -5.17 -31.27
C GLU A 210 -13.90 -5.30 -30.54
N LEU A 211 -13.75 -4.67 -29.36
CA LEU A 211 -12.55 -4.81 -28.53
C LEU A 211 -12.42 -6.24 -28.00
N ARG A 212 -13.52 -6.84 -27.46
CA ARG A 212 -13.52 -8.23 -26.99
C ARG A 212 -13.18 -9.22 -28.11
N ALA A 213 -13.65 -8.99 -29.32
CA ALA A 213 -13.37 -9.85 -30.48
C ALA A 213 -11.88 -9.87 -30.87
N ARG A 214 -11.11 -8.85 -30.48
CA ARG A 214 -9.66 -8.71 -30.76
C ARG A 214 -8.76 -9.20 -29.63
N GLN A 215 -9.35 -9.58 -28.50
CA GLN A 215 -8.61 -10.13 -27.36
C GLN A 215 -8.37 -11.63 -27.48
N HIS A 216 -7.41 -12.16 -26.74
CA HIS A 216 -7.36 -13.60 -26.47
C HIS A 216 -8.49 -14.02 -25.51
N PRO A 217 -8.93 -15.29 -25.54
CA PRO A 217 -10.18 -15.71 -24.89
C PRO A 217 -10.22 -15.56 -23.35
N ALA A 218 -9.06 -15.55 -22.67
CA ALA A 218 -8.96 -15.44 -21.21
C ALA A 218 -7.92 -14.36 -20.85
N PRO A 219 -8.26 -13.05 -21.00
CA PRO A 219 -7.28 -11.97 -20.77
C PRO A 219 -6.88 -11.81 -19.30
N VAL A 220 -7.67 -12.30 -18.36
CA VAL A 220 -7.44 -12.19 -16.91
C VAL A 220 -7.42 -13.58 -16.28
N SER A 221 -6.48 -13.85 -15.39
CA SER A 221 -6.43 -15.13 -14.67
C SER A 221 -7.61 -15.28 -13.70
N THR A 222 -8.00 -16.52 -13.40
CA THR A 222 -9.07 -16.82 -12.42
C THR A 222 -8.75 -16.18 -11.07
N LEU A 223 -7.52 -16.31 -10.59
CA LEU A 223 -7.09 -15.72 -9.32
C LEU A 223 -7.23 -14.18 -9.31
N SER A 224 -6.82 -13.51 -10.39
CA SER A 224 -6.95 -12.04 -10.52
C SER A 224 -8.40 -11.61 -10.54
N ALA A 225 -9.27 -12.37 -11.24
CA ALA A 225 -10.69 -12.09 -11.29
C ALA A 225 -11.34 -12.20 -9.90
N GLU A 226 -11.03 -13.25 -9.14
CA GLU A 226 -11.53 -13.46 -7.78
C GLU A 226 -11.05 -12.36 -6.80
N LEU A 227 -9.79 -11.92 -6.92
CA LEU A 227 -9.27 -10.80 -6.13
C LEU A 227 -10.02 -9.49 -6.44
N ALA A 228 -10.32 -9.23 -7.71
CA ALA A 228 -11.04 -8.03 -8.12
C ALA A 228 -12.51 -8.04 -7.65
N VAL A 229 -13.20 -9.20 -7.73
CA VAL A 229 -14.55 -9.35 -7.20
C VAL A 229 -14.59 -9.06 -5.70
N ALA A 230 -13.63 -9.60 -4.95
CA ALA A 230 -13.55 -9.35 -3.51
C ALA A 230 -13.23 -7.87 -3.19
N ALA A 231 -12.35 -7.24 -3.97
CA ALA A 231 -12.02 -5.82 -3.81
C ALA A 231 -13.20 -4.89 -4.15
N LEU A 232 -14.03 -5.26 -5.13
CA LEU A 232 -15.24 -4.49 -5.48
C LEU A 232 -16.37 -4.65 -4.44
N ALA A 233 -16.35 -5.73 -3.65
CA ALA A 233 -17.30 -5.90 -2.55
C ALA A 233 -16.99 -4.98 -1.36
N ASP A 234 -15.73 -4.54 -1.22
CA ASP A 234 -15.24 -3.62 -0.19
C ASP A 234 -14.29 -2.60 -0.85
N PRO A 235 -14.83 -1.59 -1.56
CA PRO A 235 -14.03 -0.61 -2.27
C PRO A 235 -13.13 0.20 -1.29
N PRO A 236 -11.94 0.61 -1.73
CA PRO A 236 -10.99 1.29 -0.87
C PRO A 236 -11.51 2.67 -0.42
N ASP A 237 -11.34 2.96 0.88
CA ASP A 237 -11.44 4.32 1.39
C ASP A 237 -10.16 5.09 1.02
N VAL A 238 -10.29 6.09 0.17
CA VAL A 238 -9.17 6.93 -0.28
C VAL A 238 -9.00 8.21 0.54
N ALA A 239 -9.94 8.54 1.43
CA ALA A 239 -9.89 9.77 2.22
C ALA A 239 -8.58 9.93 3.01
N PRO A 240 -8.03 8.90 3.67
CA PRO A 240 -6.75 9.03 4.37
C PRO A 240 -5.58 9.38 3.45
N VAL A 241 -5.60 8.89 2.20
CA VAL A 241 -4.56 9.21 1.20
C VAL A 241 -4.69 10.66 0.73
N LEU A 242 -5.92 11.15 0.58
CA LEU A 242 -6.16 12.55 0.18
C LEU A 242 -5.73 13.52 1.29
N GLU A 243 -6.06 13.24 2.54
CA GLU A 243 -5.62 14.04 3.69
C GLU A 243 -4.10 14.07 3.81
N GLU A 244 -3.46 12.91 3.69
CA GLU A 244 -2.00 12.80 3.74
C GLU A 244 -1.33 13.51 2.56
N ARG A 245 -1.91 13.44 1.36
CA ARG A 245 -1.42 14.18 0.20
C ARG A 245 -1.35 15.67 0.44
N GLU A 246 -2.41 16.26 1.01
CA GLU A 246 -2.42 17.70 1.33
C GLU A 246 -1.40 18.03 2.42
N ARG A 247 -1.27 17.19 3.45
CA ARG A 247 -0.25 17.37 4.49
C ARG A 247 1.17 17.35 3.92
N VAL A 248 1.47 16.39 3.05
CA VAL A 248 2.77 16.29 2.39
C VAL A 248 3.01 17.49 1.46
N ALA A 249 1.99 17.93 0.73
CA ALA A 249 2.09 19.12 -0.12
C ALA A 249 2.40 20.39 0.69
N GLU A 250 1.78 20.59 1.85
CA GLU A 250 2.08 21.70 2.75
C GLU A 250 3.51 21.63 3.30
N ALA A 251 3.94 20.43 3.72
CA ALA A 251 5.29 20.21 4.21
C ALA A 251 6.35 20.48 3.12
N LEU A 252 6.10 20.08 1.88
CA LEU A 252 6.98 20.39 0.74
C LEU A 252 7.05 21.90 0.48
N ARG A 253 5.93 22.64 0.59
CA ARG A 253 5.94 24.12 0.49
C ARG A 253 6.76 24.75 1.61
N ALA A 254 6.69 24.23 2.82
CA ALA A 254 7.52 24.68 3.95
C ALA A 254 9.03 24.46 3.71
N LEU A 255 9.39 23.44 2.90
CA LEU A 255 10.76 23.21 2.43
C LEU A 255 11.17 24.14 1.27
N GLY A 256 10.28 25.02 0.81
CA GLY A 256 10.54 25.92 -0.33
C GLY A 256 10.36 25.27 -1.69
N LEU A 257 9.71 24.10 -1.74
CA LEU A 257 9.35 23.42 -2.98
C LEU A 257 7.92 23.82 -3.41
N ALA A 258 7.60 23.64 -4.69
CA ALA A 258 6.31 23.99 -5.26
C ALA A 258 5.62 22.78 -5.90
N PRO A 259 5.05 21.85 -5.10
CA PRO A 259 4.33 20.71 -5.65
C PRO A 259 3.14 21.20 -6.48
N LEU A 260 2.91 20.55 -7.62
CA LEU A 260 1.74 20.82 -8.44
C LEU A 260 0.46 20.37 -7.73
N PRO A 261 -0.70 20.99 -7.98
CA PRO A 261 -1.99 20.47 -7.55
C PRO A 261 -2.20 19.06 -8.09
N SER A 262 -2.76 18.16 -7.27
CA SER A 262 -2.89 16.77 -7.66
C SER A 262 -4.28 16.20 -7.34
N TRP A 263 -4.79 15.37 -8.25
CA TRP A 263 -6.00 14.54 -8.13
C TRP A 263 -5.65 13.05 -8.14
N THR A 264 -4.44 12.72 -7.66
CA THR A 264 -3.91 11.35 -7.64
C THR A 264 -3.42 10.95 -6.25
N ASN A 265 -2.80 9.79 -6.12
CA ASN A 265 -2.07 9.36 -4.92
C ASN A 265 -0.59 9.72 -4.96
N PHE A 266 -0.21 10.76 -5.65
CA PHE A 266 1.16 11.25 -5.74
C PHE A 266 1.20 12.77 -5.92
N LEU A 267 2.37 13.34 -5.74
CA LEU A 267 2.67 14.75 -6.02
C LEU A 267 3.82 14.83 -7.03
N PHE A 268 3.70 15.72 -8.00
CA PHE A 268 4.81 16.13 -8.86
C PHE A 268 5.42 17.41 -8.30
N VAL A 269 6.73 17.40 -8.13
CA VAL A 269 7.49 18.51 -7.55
C VAL A 269 8.52 18.97 -8.57
N PRO A 270 8.29 20.10 -9.26
CA PRO A 270 9.33 20.74 -10.05
C PRO A 270 10.54 21.07 -9.19
N VAL A 271 11.74 20.66 -9.62
CA VAL A 271 12.98 20.95 -8.90
C VAL A 271 14.18 20.85 -9.83
N ASP A 272 15.04 21.86 -9.77
CA ASP A 272 16.32 21.84 -10.46
C ASP A 272 17.23 20.74 -9.90
N GLY A 273 17.96 20.05 -10.78
CA GLY A 273 18.82 18.95 -10.33
C GLY A 273 18.06 17.70 -9.85
N ALA A 274 16.85 17.49 -10.34
CA ALA A 274 15.97 16.36 -9.98
C ALA A 274 16.70 15.00 -9.98
N ARG A 275 17.56 14.76 -10.97
CA ARG A 275 18.36 13.54 -11.08
C ARG A 275 19.30 13.33 -9.90
N ASP A 276 20.03 14.38 -9.51
CA ASP A 276 20.98 14.33 -8.41
C ASP A 276 20.27 14.20 -7.06
N LEU A 277 19.15 14.91 -6.90
CA LEU A 277 18.31 14.78 -5.71
C LEU A 277 17.76 13.36 -5.58
N ALA A 278 17.19 12.80 -6.65
CA ALA A 278 16.69 11.44 -6.66
C ALA A 278 17.79 10.41 -6.36
N ALA A 279 19.01 10.60 -6.86
CA ALA A 279 20.16 9.74 -6.57
C ALA A 279 20.55 9.79 -5.08
N ARG A 280 20.56 10.99 -4.47
CA ARG A 280 20.86 11.13 -3.02
C ARG A 280 19.77 10.52 -2.14
N LEU A 281 18.49 10.66 -2.51
CA LEU A 281 17.39 10.00 -1.82
C LEU A 281 17.47 8.47 -1.98
N LEU A 282 17.83 7.99 -3.18
CA LEU A 282 18.00 6.56 -3.44
C LEU A 282 19.11 5.95 -2.59
N ALA A 283 20.22 6.66 -2.38
CA ALA A 283 21.31 6.23 -1.49
C ALA A 283 20.88 6.12 -0.01
N ARG A 284 19.72 6.68 0.35
CA ARG A 284 19.07 6.53 1.66
C ARG A 284 17.93 5.47 1.66
N GLY A 285 17.79 4.72 0.57
CA GLY A 285 16.70 3.76 0.41
C GLY A 285 15.34 4.37 0.03
N LEU A 286 15.30 5.67 -0.33
CA LEU A 286 14.07 6.37 -0.70
C LEU A 286 13.98 6.48 -2.23
N ALA A 287 13.25 5.56 -2.84
CA ALA A 287 13.09 5.53 -4.29
C ALA A 287 11.97 6.46 -4.75
N VAL A 288 12.31 7.56 -5.41
CA VAL A 288 11.39 8.50 -6.04
C VAL A 288 11.46 8.39 -7.56
N ARG A 289 10.42 8.80 -8.28
CA ARG A 289 10.45 8.82 -9.75
C ARG A 289 11.00 10.15 -10.24
N GLN A 290 12.15 10.10 -10.92
CA GLN A 290 12.77 11.28 -11.52
C GLN A 290 12.22 11.56 -12.92
N PHE A 291 12.16 12.86 -13.26
CA PHE A 291 11.93 13.42 -14.58
C PHE A 291 12.98 14.51 -14.85
N ASP A 292 13.03 15.01 -16.07
CA ASP A 292 14.03 16.03 -16.43
C ASP A 292 13.80 17.36 -15.68
N ASP A 293 12.55 17.67 -15.35
CA ASP A 293 12.08 18.93 -14.74
C ASP A 293 11.58 18.76 -13.29
N GLY A 294 11.67 17.57 -12.71
CA GLY A 294 11.18 17.34 -11.35
C GLY A 294 11.22 15.91 -10.87
N ILE A 295 10.63 15.70 -9.71
CA ILE A 295 10.43 14.37 -9.11
C ILE A 295 8.95 14.13 -8.85
N ARG A 296 8.51 12.89 -8.99
CA ARG A 296 7.18 12.44 -8.56
C ARG A 296 7.31 11.57 -7.31
N LEU A 297 6.49 11.88 -6.33
CA LEU A 297 6.46 11.27 -5.01
C LEU A 297 5.10 10.61 -4.80
N SER A 298 5.03 9.30 -4.68
CA SER A 298 3.80 8.62 -4.25
C SER A 298 3.51 8.96 -2.78
N VAL A 299 2.28 9.30 -2.47
CA VAL A 299 1.81 9.46 -1.08
C VAL A 299 1.65 8.07 -0.47
N ARG A 300 2.20 7.90 0.72
CA ARG A 300 2.18 6.63 1.44
C ARG A 300 1.40 6.78 2.75
N ASP A 301 1.90 6.23 3.83
CA ASP A 301 1.42 6.55 5.18
C ASP A 301 2.29 7.65 5.81
N GLN A 302 1.75 8.32 6.82
CA GLN A 302 2.43 9.42 7.48
C GLN A 302 3.84 9.07 7.98
N ALA A 303 4.08 7.82 8.41
CA ALA A 303 5.39 7.40 8.91
C ALA A 303 6.44 7.34 7.79
N ASP A 304 6.07 6.80 6.64
CA ASP A 304 6.94 6.73 5.47
C ASP A 304 7.16 8.13 4.87
N ASP A 305 6.10 8.94 4.78
CA ASP A 305 6.16 10.29 4.23
C ASP A 305 6.99 11.24 5.11
N ASP A 306 6.91 11.10 6.45
CA ASP A 306 7.76 11.85 7.38
C ASP A 306 9.26 11.55 7.16
N LEU A 307 9.62 10.28 6.92
CA LEU A 307 11.01 9.90 6.60
C LEU A 307 11.49 10.53 5.29
N LEU A 308 10.62 10.58 4.28
CA LEU A 308 10.93 11.27 3.02
C LEU A 308 11.09 12.78 3.23
N LEU A 309 10.19 13.41 3.99
CA LEU A 309 10.24 14.86 4.27
C LEU A 309 11.48 15.24 5.08
N GLU A 310 11.87 14.44 6.08
CA GLU A 310 13.11 14.64 6.82
C GLU A 310 14.35 14.49 5.92
N ALA A 311 14.35 13.50 5.02
CA ALA A 311 15.46 13.32 4.10
C ALA A 311 15.56 14.51 3.12
N LEU A 312 14.43 14.96 2.56
CA LEU A 312 14.38 16.14 1.70
C LEU A 312 14.87 17.40 2.43
N ALA A 313 14.47 17.61 3.69
CA ALA A 313 14.94 18.73 4.50
C ALA A 313 16.47 18.75 4.62
N ARG A 314 17.07 17.58 4.89
CA ARG A 314 18.54 17.43 4.96
C ARG A 314 19.23 17.69 3.62
N GLU A 315 18.68 17.13 2.52
CA GLU A 315 19.27 17.30 1.18
C GLU A 315 19.17 18.73 0.64
N LEU A 316 18.20 19.50 1.11
CA LEU A 316 17.97 20.88 0.74
C LEU A 316 18.57 21.89 1.73
N ASP A 317 19.22 21.42 2.81
CA ASP A 317 19.72 22.24 3.93
C ASP A 317 18.63 23.17 4.49
N ARG A 318 17.48 22.59 4.83
CA ARG A 318 16.29 23.28 5.37
C ARG A 318 15.89 22.69 6.72
N PRO A 319 15.24 23.48 7.59
CA PRO A 319 14.58 22.93 8.79
C PRO A 319 13.57 21.84 8.41
N SER A 320 13.53 20.75 9.19
CA SER A 320 12.54 19.72 8.98
C SER A 320 11.12 20.25 9.22
N PRO A 321 10.17 20.03 8.31
CA PRO A 321 8.76 20.34 8.52
C PRO A 321 8.06 19.31 9.43
N VAL A 322 8.73 18.19 9.69
CA VAL A 322 8.25 17.16 10.63
C VAL A 322 8.58 17.62 12.04
N PRO A 323 7.60 17.69 12.96
CA PRO A 323 7.83 18.11 14.34
C PRO A 323 8.94 17.29 15.02
N PRO A 324 9.79 17.90 15.86
CA PRO A 324 10.76 17.15 16.66
C PRO A 324 10.04 16.08 17.51
N GLY A 325 10.49 14.86 17.40
CA GLY A 325 9.80 13.71 18.00
C GLY A 325 8.70 13.14 17.09
N GLY A 326 8.83 13.38 15.80
CA GLY A 326 7.92 12.94 14.74
C GLY A 326 7.54 11.48 14.84
N GLY A 327 6.54 11.21 15.67
CA GLY A 327 5.93 9.98 16.06
C GLY A 327 6.92 8.91 16.55
N ARG A 328 6.71 8.40 17.75
CA ARG A 328 7.36 7.21 18.26
C ARG A 328 6.94 6.02 17.36
N ARG A 329 7.69 5.81 16.27
CA ARG A 329 7.33 4.91 15.17
C ARG A 329 8.49 4.00 14.83
N ALA A 330 8.19 2.81 14.37
CA ALA A 330 9.19 1.88 13.87
C ALA A 330 8.67 1.06 12.70
N ARG A 331 9.60 0.73 11.80
CA ARG A 331 9.45 -0.34 10.82
C ARG A 331 10.46 -1.43 11.13
N LEU A 332 10.05 -2.66 10.99
CA LEU A 332 10.92 -3.80 11.18
C LEU A 332 10.52 -4.92 10.22
N VAL A 333 11.50 -5.64 9.71
CA VAL A 333 11.30 -6.96 9.14
C VAL A 333 12.18 -7.94 9.88
N ARG A 334 11.55 -9.02 10.27
CA ARG A 334 12.22 -10.21 10.75
C ARG A 334 12.10 -11.28 9.66
N ALA A 335 13.24 -11.76 9.18
CA ALA A 335 13.31 -12.82 8.20
C ALA A 335 14.21 -13.95 8.75
N THR A 336 13.68 -15.15 8.77
CA THR A 336 14.38 -16.39 9.13
C THR A 336 14.31 -17.36 7.95
N ALA A 337 14.76 -18.58 8.11
CA ALA A 337 14.52 -19.62 7.11
C ALA A 337 13.05 -20.08 7.07
N GLU A 338 12.30 -19.83 8.14
CA GLU A 338 10.96 -20.36 8.39
C GLU A 338 9.87 -19.29 8.21
N THR A 339 10.19 -18.02 8.49
CA THR A 339 9.20 -16.92 8.48
C THR A 339 9.75 -15.65 7.83
N ARG A 340 8.82 -14.81 7.36
CA ARG A 340 9.11 -13.42 6.98
C ARG A 340 7.99 -12.52 7.48
N ILE A 341 8.26 -11.77 8.54
CA ILE A 341 7.29 -10.90 9.22
C ILE A 341 7.71 -9.44 9.06
N ARG A 342 6.79 -8.60 8.62
CA ARG A 342 6.93 -7.14 8.55
C ARG A 342 6.06 -6.49 9.60
N VAL A 343 6.61 -5.52 10.31
CA VAL A 343 5.90 -4.73 11.31
C VAL A 343 6.05 -3.25 11.02
N ARG A 344 4.94 -2.53 11.06
CA ARG A 344 4.88 -1.07 11.17
C ARG A 344 4.12 -0.73 12.43
N LEU A 345 4.70 0.11 13.24
CA LEU A 345 4.17 0.47 14.55
C LEU A 345 4.27 1.97 14.76
N ALA A 346 3.16 2.60 15.21
CA ALA A 346 3.16 3.93 15.79
C ALA A 346 2.58 3.86 17.20
N LEU A 347 3.33 4.39 18.17
CA LEU A 347 2.93 4.36 19.59
C LEU A 347 1.88 5.43 19.90
N ASP A 348 1.87 6.52 19.14
CA ASP A 348 0.92 7.63 19.24
C ASP A 348 -0.18 7.48 18.18
N GLY A 349 -0.69 6.25 18.04
CA GLY A 349 -1.70 5.91 17.05
C GLY A 349 -3.12 6.23 17.46
N THR A 350 -4.04 5.91 16.57
CA THR A 350 -5.50 6.05 16.73
C THR A 350 -6.20 4.71 16.94
N GLY A 351 -5.44 3.60 17.00
CA GLY A 351 -5.95 2.24 17.11
C GLY A 351 -6.29 1.62 15.74
N ARG A 352 -5.66 2.08 14.65
CA ARG A 352 -5.75 1.44 13.34
C ARG A 352 -4.87 0.20 13.34
N VAL A 353 -5.50 -0.96 13.29
CA VAL A 353 -4.81 -2.23 13.46
C VAL A 353 -5.13 -3.18 12.31
N SER A 354 -4.10 -3.86 11.82
CA SER A 354 -4.22 -4.94 10.84
C SER A 354 -3.09 -5.95 11.06
N VAL A 355 -3.42 -7.16 11.43
CA VAL A 355 -2.47 -8.27 11.56
C VAL A 355 -2.86 -9.39 10.61
N SER A 356 -1.93 -9.86 9.79
CA SER A 356 -2.17 -10.88 8.78
C SER A 356 -0.90 -11.71 8.55
N THR A 357 -0.71 -12.73 9.35
CA THR A 357 0.42 -13.68 9.24
C THR A 357 -0.03 -15.07 8.81
N GLY A 358 -1.34 -15.33 8.86
CA GLY A 358 -1.92 -16.65 8.62
C GLY A 358 -2.09 -17.48 9.89
N ALA A 359 -1.47 -17.12 11.03
CA ALA A 359 -1.69 -17.73 12.35
C ALA A 359 -2.91 -17.05 13.01
N GLY A 360 -4.13 -17.36 12.52
CA GLY A 360 -5.34 -16.56 12.72
C GLY A 360 -5.72 -16.27 14.17
N LEU A 361 -5.50 -17.22 15.09
CA LEU A 361 -5.76 -17.00 16.52
C LEU A 361 -4.82 -15.95 17.12
N TYR A 362 -3.54 -15.99 16.75
CA TYR A 362 -2.53 -15.05 17.26
C TYR A 362 -2.59 -13.73 16.55
N ASP A 363 -2.98 -13.69 15.26
CA ASP A 363 -3.31 -12.46 14.55
C ASP A 363 -4.40 -11.70 15.31
N HIS A 364 -5.49 -12.38 15.69
CA HIS A 364 -6.56 -11.80 16.50
C HIS A 364 -6.06 -11.27 17.86
N PHE A 365 -5.25 -12.03 18.58
CA PHE A 365 -4.75 -11.59 19.88
C PHE A 365 -3.83 -10.37 19.78
N LEU A 366 -2.96 -10.31 18.79
CA LEU A 366 -2.12 -9.13 18.53
C LEU A 366 -2.93 -7.91 18.12
N GLU A 367 -4.02 -8.10 17.36
CA GLU A 367 -4.98 -7.03 17.06
C GLU A 367 -5.64 -6.49 18.33
N GLN A 368 -6.10 -7.36 19.24
CA GLN A 368 -6.67 -6.95 20.52
C GLN A 368 -5.67 -6.14 21.37
N LEU A 369 -4.42 -6.60 21.46
CA LEU A 369 -3.36 -5.88 22.17
C LEU A 369 -3.15 -4.48 21.61
N ALA A 370 -2.99 -4.36 20.29
CA ALA A 370 -2.68 -3.09 19.64
C ALA A 370 -3.88 -2.12 19.68
N PHE A 371 -5.09 -2.60 19.43
CA PHE A 371 -6.30 -1.78 19.50
C PHE A 371 -6.51 -1.19 20.89
N HIS A 372 -6.46 -2.03 21.93
CA HIS A 372 -6.60 -1.59 23.31
C HIS A 372 -5.39 -0.79 23.82
N GLY A 373 -4.23 -0.98 23.18
CA GLY A 373 -3.03 -0.17 23.36
C GLY A 373 -3.11 1.23 22.76
N GLY A 374 -4.09 1.50 21.88
CA GLY A 374 -4.17 2.74 21.12
C GLY A 374 -3.03 2.89 20.12
N LEU A 375 -2.44 1.76 19.70
CA LEU A 375 -1.34 1.73 18.74
C LEU A 375 -1.89 1.68 17.31
N ASP A 376 -1.21 2.34 16.38
CA ASP A 376 -1.39 1.97 14.97
C ASP A 376 -0.40 0.84 14.65
N LEU A 377 -0.93 -0.31 14.27
CA LEU A 377 -0.14 -1.51 14.03
C LEU A 377 -0.52 -2.16 12.70
N LEU A 378 0.48 -2.39 11.88
CA LEU A 378 0.38 -3.29 10.74
C LEU A 378 1.41 -4.41 10.91
N VAL A 379 0.94 -5.65 10.91
CA VAL A 379 1.78 -6.84 10.82
C VAL A 379 1.36 -7.63 9.59
N SER A 380 2.28 -7.90 8.71
CA SER A 380 2.05 -8.75 7.55
C SER A 380 3.19 -9.73 7.37
N GLY A 381 2.88 -10.93 6.93
CA GLY A 381 3.92 -11.91 6.70
C GLY A 381 3.40 -13.30 6.37
N ALA A 382 4.33 -14.23 6.26
CA ALA A 382 4.06 -15.63 6.05
C ALA A 382 5.13 -16.46 6.79
N GLY A 383 4.76 -17.65 7.23
CA GLY A 383 5.64 -18.64 7.79
C GLY A 383 5.27 -20.04 7.30
N ASP A 384 5.97 -21.03 7.81
CA ASP A 384 5.84 -22.47 7.53
C ASP A 384 4.66 -23.08 8.27
N LEU A 385 3.45 -22.55 8.04
CA LEU A 385 2.22 -22.96 8.75
C LEU A 385 1.89 -24.45 8.61
N GLU A 386 2.43 -25.14 7.62
CA GLU A 386 2.36 -26.59 7.47
C GLU A 386 3.04 -27.36 8.62
N THR A 387 3.96 -26.71 9.33
CA THR A 387 4.60 -27.27 10.53
C THR A 387 3.90 -26.87 11.83
N GLY A 388 2.93 -25.95 11.74
CA GLY A 388 2.17 -25.38 12.84
C GLY A 388 2.36 -23.86 12.98
N GLU A 389 1.59 -23.24 13.86
CA GLU A 389 1.59 -21.78 14.02
C GLU A 389 2.73 -21.24 14.90
N HIS A 390 3.55 -22.12 15.52
CA HIS A 390 4.54 -21.74 16.55
C HIS A 390 5.52 -20.68 16.03
N HIS A 391 6.26 -21.00 14.96
CA HIS A 391 7.29 -20.13 14.41
C HIS A 391 6.73 -18.77 13.96
N THR A 392 5.56 -18.81 13.30
CA THR A 392 4.90 -17.60 12.80
C THR A 392 4.42 -16.70 13.95
N ALA A 393 3.78 -17.26 14.97
CA ALA A 393 3.27 -16.51 16.12
C ALA A 393 4.42 -15.93 16.97
N GLU A 394 5.47 -16.72 17.23
CA GLU A 394 6.66 -16.29 17.95
C GLU A 394 7.38 -15.15 17.20
N ASP A 395 7.67 -15.32 15.91
CA ASP A 395 8.38 -14.34 15.11
C ASP A 395 7.58 -13.05 14.91
N ALA A 396 6.25 -13.11 14.85
CA ALA A 396 5.39 -11.93 14.87
C ALA A 396 5.51 -11.16 16.20
N ALA A 397 5.51 -11.86 17.32
CA ALA A 397 5.68 -11.26 18.64
C ALA A 397 7.08 -10.66 18.85
N LEU A 398 8.12 -11.38 18.43
CA LEU A 398 9.51 -10.89 18.48
C LEU A 398 9.69 -9.64 17.59
N ALA A 399 9.12 -9.65 16.39
CA ALA A 399 9.18 -8.51 15.49
C ALA A 399 8.42 -7.30 16.06
N LEU A 400 7.24 -7.49 16.64
CA LEU A 400 6.47 -6.43 17.27
C LEU A 400 7.19 -5.87 18.50
N GLY A 401 7.76 -6.73 19.35
CA GLY A 401 8.56 -6.32 20.51
C GLY A 401 9.78 -5.48 20.09
N ALA A 402 10.53 -5.93 19.09
CA ALA A 402 11.67 -5.19 18.57
C ALA A 402 11.26 -3.84 17.92
N ALA A 403 10.11 -3.80 17.25
CA ALA A 403 9.55 -2.54 16.72
C ALA A 403 9.17 -1.58 17.87
N LEU A 404 8.60 -2.11 18.96
CA LEU A 404 8.29 -1.33 20.16
C LEU A 404 9.55 -0.72 20.78
N ASP A 405 10.62 -1.49 20.95
CA ASP A 405 11.91 -1.00 21.49
C ASP A 405 12.50 0.11 20.60
N ARG A 406 12.48 -0.09 19.28
CA ARG A 406 12.92 0.94 18.31
C ARG A 406 12.09 2.21 18.39
N ALA A 407 10.76 2.10 18.44
CA ALA A 407 9.84 3.24 18.50
C ALA A 407 9.96 4.03 19.82
N LEU A 408 10.32 3.36 20.92
CA LEU A 408 10.59 3.97 22.22
C LEU A 408 11.89 4.77 22.24
N GLY A 409 12.86 4.42 21.41
CA GLY A 409 14.16 5.09 21.36
C GLY A 409 14.84 5.14 22.73
N ASP A 410 15.16 6.34 23.22
CA ASP A 410 15.80 6.56 24.52
C ASP A 410 14.82 6.57 25.72
N ARG A 411 13.53 6.26 25.46
CA ARG A 411 12.46 6.13 26.47
C ARG A 411 12.24 7.40 27.31
N ARG A 412 12.50 8.59 26.73
CA ARG A 412 12.23 9.87 27.37
C ARG A 412 10.77 10.27 27.27
N GLY A 413 10.31 11.03 28.25
CA GLY A 413 8.99 11.67 28.21
C GLY A 413 7.80 10.70 28.27
N ILE A 414 7.98 9.51 28.82
CA ILE A 414 6.93 8.50 29.01
C ILE A 414 6.66 8.24 30.49
N ALA A 415 5.46 7.78 30.81
CA ALA A 415 5.09 7.37 32.17
C ALA A 415 5.90 6.14 32.66
N ARG A 416 6.41 5.32 31.74
CA ARG A 416 7.23 4.15 31.97
C ARG A 416 6.48 2.96 32.58
N TYR A 417 5.66 3.19 33.61
CA TYR A 417 4.88 2.16 34.27
C TYR A 417 3.42 2.21 33.87
N GLY A 418 2.81 1.08 33.67
CA GLY A 418 1.39 0.99 33.41
C GLY A 418 0.80 -0.29 33.96
N SER A 419 -0.45 -0.21 34.38
CA SER A 419 -1.22 -1.37 34.82
C SER A 419 -2.66 -1.27 34.34
N ALA A 420 -3.28 -2.43 34.12
CA ALA A 420 -4.68 -2.51 33.74
C ALA A 420 -5.30 -3.82 34.24
N GLU A 421 -6.61 -3.75 34.54
CA GLU A 421 -7.44 -4.91 34.82
C GLU A 421 -8.58 -4.91 33.79
N VAL A 422 -8.81 -6.05 33.14
CA VAL A 422 -9.78 -6.19 32.04
C VAL A 422 -10.61 -7.46 32.22
N PRO A 423 -11.92 -7.34 32.38
CA PRO A 423 -12.84 -8.48 32.31
C PRO A 423 -13.15 -8.83 30.86
N MET A 424 -13.35 -10.11 30.59
CA MET A 424 -13.84 -10.65 29.31
C MET A 424 -14.74 -11.85 29.62
N ASP A 425 -16.07 -11.64 29.60
CA ASP A 425 -17.08 -12.62 29.97
C ASP A 425 -16.77 -13.29 31.33
N ASP A 426 -16.40 -14.57 31.32
CA ASP A 426 -16.03 -15.35 32.50
C ASP A 426 -14.56 -15.14 32.96
N ALA A 427 -13.76 -14.41 32.18
CA ALA A 427 -12.34 -14.21 32.47
C ALA A 427 -12.05 -12.81 33.03
N LEU A 428 -11.01 -12.73 33.86
CA LEU A 428 -10.44 -11.50 34.37
C LEU A 428 -8.92 -11.54 34.25
N ALA A 429 -8.34 -10.52 33.63
CA ALA A 429 -6.89 -10.39 33.48
C ALA A 429 -6.35 -9.10 34.11
N ARG A 430 -5.18 -9.21 34.76
CA ARG A 430 -4.36 -8.10 35.23
C ARG A 430 -3.04 -8.07 34.49
N ALA A 431 -2.60 -6.92 34.00
CA ALA A 431 -1.31 -6.74 33.41
C ALA A 431 -0.58 -5.54 33.99
N THR A 432 0.74 -5.68 34.21
CA THR A 432 1.62 -4.59 34.64
C THR A 432 2.88 -4.57 33.79
N VAL A 433 3.26 -3.38 33.32
CA VAL A 433 4.38 -3.14 32.41
C VAL A 433 5.37 -2.15 33.01
N ASP A 434 6.68 -2.46 32.91
CA ASP A 434 7.78 -1.49 33.07
C ASP A 434 8.59 -1.40 31.76
N LEU A 435 8.56 -0.24 31.12
CA LEU A 435 9.33 0.07 29.92
C LEU A 435 10.79 0.44 30.25
N GLY A 436 11.39 -0.22 31.23
CA GLY A 436 12.72 0.08 31.79
C GLY A 436 13.91 -0.47 31.01
N GLY A 437 13.74 -0.97 29.78
CA GLY A 437 14.83 -1.45 28.91
C GLY A 437 15.42 -2.81 29.31
N ARG A 438 14.86 -3.49 30.29
CA ARG A 438 15.30 -4.81 30.79
C ARG A 438 14.18 -5.82 30.58
N PRO A 439 14.40 -6.89 29.80
CA PRO A 439 13.38 -7.87 29.51
C PRO A 439 13.12 -8.75 30.74
N TRP A 440 11.85 -8.95 31.04
CA TRP A 440 11.34 -9.91 31.99
C TRP A 440 9.90 -10.27 31.65
N SER A 441 9.50 -11.51 31.84
CA SER A 441 8.09 -11.87 31.72
C SER A 441 7.69 -12.89 32.79
N GLU A 442 6.54 -12.64 33.42
CA GLU A 442 5.87 -13.59 34.29
C GLU A 442 4.39 -13.61 33.90
N ILE A 443 3.98 -14.66 33.20
CA ILE A 443 2.66 -14.78 32.60
C ILE A 443 2.01 -16.05 33.14
N ARG A 444 0.90 -15.86 33.88
CA ARG A 444 0.13 -16.91 34.52
C ARG A 444 -1.30 -16.87 33.98
N LEU A 445 -1.63 -17.85 33.18
CA LEU A 445 -2.98 -18.05 32.65
C LEU A 445 -3.57 -19.30 33.30
N SER A 446 -4.78 -19.23 33.86
CA SER A 446 -5.45 -20.37 34.48
C SER A 446 -5.71 -21.52 33.48
N THR A 447 -5.91 -21.13 32.22
CA THR A 447 -5.97 -22.00 31.06
C THR A 447 -5.58 -21.17 29.83
N GLU A 448 -5.02 -21.79 28.78
CA GLU A 448 -4.62 -21.07 27.57
C GLU A 448 -4.83 -21.90 26.31
N PRO A 449 -5.18 -21.26 25.18
CA PRO A 449 -5.13 -21.89 23.88
C PRO A 449 -3.70 -21.82 23.34
N GLY A 450 -3.01 -22.94 23.27
CA GLY A 450 -1.72 -23.06 22.58
C GLY A 450 -0.59 -22.22 23.17
N LEU A 451 -0.16 -21.16 22.47
CA LEU A 451 1.08 -20.41 22.73
C LEU A 451 0.86 -19.00 23.32
N ALA A 452 -0.31 -18.68 23.87
CA ALA A 452 -0.65 -17.32 24.28
C ALA A 452 0.38 -16.72 25.27
N ALA A 453 0.77 -17.46 26.32
CA ALA A 453 1.79 -17.02 27.27
C ALA A 453 3.17 -16.88 26.59
N HIS A 454 3.53 -17.78 25.68
CA HIS A 454 4.78 -17.73 24.93
C HIS A 454 4.87 -16.49 24.04
N VAL A 455 3.80 -16.16 23.32
CA VAL A 455 3.71 -14.97 22.46
C VAL A 455 3.89 -13.67 23.25
N LEU A 456 3.22 -13.54 24.41
CA LEU A 456 3.42 -12.39 25.31
C LEU A 456 4.84 -12.33 25.86
N GLY A 457 5.44 -13.49 26.19
CA GLY A 457 6.82 -13.60 26.65
C GLY A 457 7.84 -13.16 25.60
N SER A 458 7.66 -13.61 24.36
CA SER A 458 8.49 -13.23 23.20
C SER A 458 8.43 -11.74 22.90
N LEU A 459 7.23 -11.15 22.97
CA LEU A 459 7.03 -9.71 22.85
C LEU A 459 7.79 -8.94 23.95
N ALA A 460 7.66 -9.36 25.20
CA ALA A 460 8.34 -8.72 26.33
C ALA A 460 9.87 -8.81 26.21
N GLN A 461 10.38 -9.96 25.79
CA GLN A 461 11.80 -10.20 25.57
C GLN A 461 12.38 -9.26 24.50
N ALA A 462 11.77 -9.23 23.32
CA ALA A 462 12.24 -8.42 22.21
C ALA A 462 11.98 -6.91 22.43
N GLY A 463 10.89 -6.56 23.11
CA GLY A 463 10.54 -5.18 23.49
C GLY A 463 11.37 -4.62 24.64
N ARG A 464 12.23 -5.44 25.24
CA ARG A 464 13.07 -5.07 26.39
C ARG A 464 12.24 -4.41 27.51
N LEU A 465 11.13 -5.04 27.87
CA LEU A 465 10.22 -4.58 28.90
C LEU A 465 9.96 -5.68 29.93
N ALA A 466 9.62 -5.28 31.14
CA ALA A 466 9.12 -6.22 32.13
C ALA A 466 7.58 -6.28 32.03
N LEU A 467 7.05 -7.51 31.90
CA LEU A 467 5.64 -7.79 31.77
C LEU A 467 5.19 -8.83 32.79
N HIS A 468 4.24 -8.45 33.63
CA HIS A 468 3.54 -9.37 34.53
C HIS A 468 2.10 -9.45 34.13
N VAL A 469 1.60 -10.67 33.87
CA VAL A 469 0.20 -10.93 33.50
C VAL A 469 -0.34 -12.07 34.37
N GLU A 470 -1.50 -11.87 34.94
CA GLU A 470 -2.29 -12.89 35.61
C GLU A 470 -3.71 -12.86 35.06
N ALA A 471 -4.18 -14.00 34.53
CA ALA A 471 -5.54 -14.11 34.03
C ALA A 471 -6.20 -15.41 34.52
N THR A 472 -7.45 -15.29 34.93
CA THR A 472 -8.27 -16.38 35.46
C THR A 472 -9.60 -16.41 34.73
N GLY A 473 -10.14 -17.60 34.50
CA GLY A 473 -11.41 -17.85 33.81
C GLY A 473 -11.53 -19.34 33.48
N HIS A 474 -12.59 -19.70 32.77
CA HIS A 474 -12.88 -21.08 32.38
C HIS A 474 -12.65 -21.32 30.90
N ASP A 475 -13.03 -20.38 30.04
CA ASP A 475 -12.80 -20.46 28.59
C ASP A 475 -11.38 -20.05 28.24
N PRO A 476 -10.55 -20.94 27.64
CA PRO A 476 -9.16 -20.61 27.27
C PRO A 476 -9.05 -19.40 26.34
N HIS A 477 -10.00 -19.22 25.40
CA HIS A 477 -10.02 -18.08 24.49
C HIS A 477 -10.24 -16.79 25.25
N HIS A 478 -11.25 -16.72 26.13
CA HIS A 478 -11.55 -15.53 26.94
C HIS A 478 -10.40 -15.16 27.86
N VAL A 479 -9.74 -16.14 28.49
CA VAL A 479 -8.57 -15.92 29.36
C VAL A 479 -7.42 -15.31 28.58
N ALA A 480 -7.09 -15.85 27.40
CA ALA A 480 -6.02 -15.33 26.58
C ALA A 480 -6.38 -13.93 26.02
N GLU A 481 -7.57 -13.76 25.47
CA GLU A 481 -8.01 -12.46 24.93
C GLU A 481 -8.02 -11.37 26.00
N ALA A 482 -8.48 -11.66 27.22
CA ALA A 482 -8.42 -10.74 28.35
C ALA A 482 -6.97 -10.37 28.69
N ALA A 483 -6.03 -11.32 28.66
CA ALA A 483 -4.61 -11.09 28.91
C ALA A 483 -3.98 -10.13 27.87
N PHE A 484 -4.27 -10.31 26.58
CA PHE A 484 -3.77 -9.43 25.52
C PHE A 484 -4.41 -8.02 25.61
N LYS A 485 -5.71 -7.91 25.88
CA LYS A 485 -6.40 -6.62 26.12
C LYS A 485 -5.82 -5.89 27.33
N ALA A 486 -5.60 -6.59 28.45
CA ALA A 486 -5.01 -6.00 29.66
C ALA A 486 -3.58 -5.52 29.38
N THR A 487 -2.78 -6.32 28.64
CA THR A 487 -1.42 -5.94 28.25
C THR A 487 -1.43 -4.69 27.35
N GLY A 488 -2.32 -4.63 26.37
CA GLY A 488 -2.48 -3.44 25.53
C GLY A 488 -2.81 -2.19 26.35
N ARG A 489 -3.78 -2.26 27.25
CA ARG A 489 -4.15 -1.13 28.11
C ARG A 489 -3.02 -0.73 29.08
N ALA A 490 -2.28 -1.68 29.64
CA ALA A 490 -1.11 -1.40 30.47
C ALA A 490 -0.01 -0.71 29.66
N LEU A 491 0.27 -1.16 28.43
CA LEU A 491 1.19 -0.49 27.50
C LEU A 491 0.74 0.94 27.22
N ARG A 492 -0.54 1.17 26.92
CA ARG A 492 -1.08 2.52 26.69
C ARG A 492 -0.81 3.46 27.86
N ALA A 493 -0.98 2.98 29.10
CA ALA A 493 -0.70 3.78 30.29
C ALA A 493 0.82 4.04 30.44
N ALA A 494 1.68 3.05 30.21
CA ALA A 494 3.12 3.19 30.29
C ALA A 494 3.73 4.09 29.21
N LEU A 495 3.09 4.15 28.04
CA LEU A 495 3.48 4.96 26.89
C LEU A 495 2.99 6.41 26.96
N ALA A 496 2.08 6.73 27.88
CA ALA A 496 1.51 8.07 28.01
C ALA A 496 2.62 9.12 28.20
N PRO A 497 2.53 10.28 27.54
CA PRO A 497 3.47 11.36 27.73
C PRO A 497 3.55 11.80 29.20
N GLU A 498 4.76 11.84 29.79
CA GLU A 498 4.97 12.31 31.17
C GLU A 498 6.36 12.96 31.30
N GLY A 499 6.37 14.26 31.55
CA GLY A 499 7.63 15.03 31.69
C GLY A 499 8.45 15.10 30.40
N ALA A 500 9.71 15.54 30.50
CA ALA A 500 10.63 15.66 29.36
C ALA A 500 11.93 14.85 29.55
N GLY A 501 12.10 14.22 30.68
CA GLY A 501 13.33 13.50 31.08
C GLY A 501 13.24 11.98 30.90
N VAL A 502 14.35 11.31 31.15
CA VAL A 502 14.36 9.84 31.30
C VAL A 502 13.70 9.52 32.66
N PRO A 503 12.64 8.70 32.70
CA PRO A 503 11.92 8.40 33.95
C PRO A 503 12.70 7.40 34.81
N SER A 504 13.91 7.78 35.24
CA SER A 504 14.83 6.95 36.04
C SER A 504 15.69 7.84 36.93
N THR A 505 15.80 7.48 38.21
CA THR A 505 16.70 8.16 39.16
C THR A 505 18.18 7.99 38.78
N LYS A 506 18.51 7.04 37.89
CA LYS A 506 19.87 6.83 37.39
C LYS A 506 20.19 7.69 36.16
N GLY A 507 19.20 8.44 35.62
CA GLY A 507 19.37 9.25 34.41
C GLY A 507 19.49 8.47 33.10
N LEU A 508 19.35 7.12 33.15
CA LEU A 508 19.38 6.22 31.99
C LEU A 508 18.44 5.01 32.23
N LEU A 509 17.99 4.37 31.16
CA LEU A 509 17.18 3.15 31.13
C LEU A 509 17.85 2.07 30.28
#